data_3c08e80f1944c14fa16fbbad59671c35
#
_entry.id   3c08e80f1944c14fa16fbbad59671c35
#
_cell.length_a   1.000
_cell.length_b   1.000
_cell.length_c   1.000
_cell.angle_alpha   90.00
_cell.angle_beta   90.00
_cell.angle_gamma   90.00
#
_symmetry.space_group_name_H-M   'P 1'
#
loop_
_entity.id
_entity.type
_entity.pdbx_description
1 polymer ?
#
loop_
_entity_poly.entity_id
_entity_poly.type
_entity_poly.pdbx_seq_one_letter_code
_entity_poly.pdbx_strand_id
1 'polypeptide(L)'
;NNIQEANLTLYFASENGDGLVRETQHVYYSSNTSIEKLVMEQLLDGPRSSNAQAAIPFGTNLVSVSVMDGVCLVNLDEGFLAQNFEIREDVIIYSIVDSLTELDTVKTVQIAVNGKTNLTYRDKMSLKEYYKRNLDLVTEEGDDVEIVQKQEKEGLLDSGE
;
A
#
# COMPACT_ATOMS: atom_id res chain seq x y z
N ASN A 1 -18.78 -14.77 6.87
CA ASN A 1 -19.35 -14.59 5.73
C ASN A 1 -19.93 -13.27 5.48
N ASN A 2 -19.69 -12.24 6.23
CA ASN A 2 -20.11 -10.92 5.92
C ASN A 2 -19.18 -10.27 4.96
N ILE A 3 -19.74 -9.77 3.89
CA ILE A 3 -19.00 -9.01 2.90
C ILE A 3 -19.14 -7.54 3.24
N GLN A 4 -18.03 -6.86 3.28
CA GLN A 4 -17.99 -5.41 3.51
C GLN A 4 -17.53 -4.69 2.28
N GLU A 5 -17.78 -3.40 2.22
CA GLU A 5 -17.40 -2.57 1.09
C GLU A 5 -16.59 -1.40 1.59
N ALA A 6 -15.60 -1.00 0.82
CA ALA A 6 -14.82 0.17 1.12
C ALA A 6 -14.46 0.90 -0.17
N ASN A 7 -14.46 2.22 -0.10
CA ASN A 7 -13.96 3.04 -1.18
C ASN A 7 -12.55 3.47 -0.80
N LEU A 8 -11.59 3.08 -1.59
CA LEU A 8 -10.18 3.38 -1.33
C LEU A 8 -9.65 4.32 -2.40
N THR A 9 -8.79 5.23 -1.98
CA THR A 9 -8.00 6.03 -2.90
C THR A 9 -6.56 5.61 -2.73
N LEU A 10 -5.98 5.06 -3.78
CA LEU A 10 -4.66 4.46 -3.73
C LEU A 10 -3.73 5.14 -4.72
N TYR A 11 -2.47 5.20 -4.35
CA TYR A 11 -1.46 5.87 -5.17
C TYR A 11 -0.42 4.85 -5.61
N PHE A 12 -0.37 4.62 -6.92
CA PHE A 12 0.56 3.68 -7.53
C PHE A 12 1.61 4.43 -8.32
N ALA A 13 2.61 3.76 -8.81
CA ALA A 13 3.67 4.42 -9.56
C ALA A 13 3.24 4.65 -11.01
N SER A 14 3.69 5.75 -11.58
CA SER A 14 3.51 5.99 -13.02
C SER A 14 4.39 5.02 -13.81
N GLU A 15 4.14 4.94 -15.10
CA GLU A 15 4.88 4.01 -15.95
C GLU A 15 6.37 4.31 -15.98
N ASN A 16 6.74 5.59 -15.86
CA ASN A 16 8.14 5.96 -15.83
C ASN A 16 8.77 5.88 -14.44
N GLY A 17 7.97 5.59 -13.43
CA GLY A 17 8.47 5.42 -12.07
C GLY A 17 8.85 6.71 -11.36
N ASP A 18 8.46 7.87 -11.88
CA ASP A 18 8.85 9.16 -11.33
C ASP A 18 7.69 9.98 -10.80
N GLY A 19 6.51 9.40 -10.74
CA GLY A 19 5.33 10.08 -10.21
C GLY A 19 4.31 9.09 -9.71
N LEU A 20 3.23 9.61 -9.14
CA LEU A 20 2.14 8.79 -8.62
C LEU A 20 0.89 8.96 -9.48
N VAL A 21 0.17 7.86 -9.62
CA VAL A 21 -1.11 7.78 -10.31
C VAL A 21 -2.16 7.46 -9.25
N ARG A 22 -3.22 8.25 -9.20
CA ARG A 22 -4.28 8.04 -8.21
C ARG A 22 -5.34 7.14 -8.80
N GLU A 23 -5.59 6.02 -8.15
CA GLU A 23 -6.62 5.07 -8.57
C GLU A 23 -7.65 4.93 -7.46
N THR A 24 -8.94 4.97 -7.80
CA THR A 24 -9.95 4.70 -6.80
C THR A 24 -10.46 3.29 -6.97
N GLN A 25 -10.65 2.60 -5.86
CA GLN A 25 -11.10 1.21 -5.87
C GLN A 25 -12.32 1.08 -4.96
N HIS A 26 -13.36 0.46 -5.46
CA HIS A 26 -14.47 0.04 -4.65
C HIS A 26 -14.27 -1.44 -4.37
N VAL A 27 -13.94 -1.78 -3.12
CA VAL A 27 -13.48 -3.12 -2.78
C VAL A 27 -14.53 -3.83 -1.95
N TYR A 28 -14.89 -5.05 -2.37
CA TYR A 28 -15.73 -5.95 -1.60
C TYR A 28 -14.79 -6.94 -0.91
N TYR A 29 -14.85 -7.03 0.42
CA TYR A 29 -13.89 -7.84 1.16
C TYR A 29 -14.54 -8.47 2.39
N SER A 30 -13.85 -9.42 2.98
CA SER A 30 -14.39 -10.07 4.15
C SER A 30 -14.18 -9.22 5.39
N SER A 31 -14.99 -9.45 6.42
CA SER A 31 -15.09 -8.54 7.53
C SER A 31 -13.99 -8.61 8.56
N ASN A 32 -13.04 -9.51 8.42
CA ASN A 32 -11.99 -9.66 9.42
C ASN A 32 -10.73 -8.86 9.13
N THR A 33 -10.76 -8.01 8.11
CA THR A 33 -9.60 -7.25 7.71
C THR A 33 -9.78 -5.81 8.16
N SER A 34 -8.76 -5.24 8.80
CA SER A 34 -8.79 -3.81 9.09
C SER A 34 -8.67 -3.02 7.81
N ILE A 35 -9.17 -1.77 7.83
CA ILE A 35 -9.11 -0.96 6.62
C ILE A 35 -7.68 -0.63 6.25
N GLU A 36 -6.79 -0.44 7.22
CA GLU A 36 -5.39 -0.17 6.94
C GLU A 36 -4.72 -1.37 6.28
N LYS A 37 -5.07 -2.56 6.73
CA LYS A 37 -4.52 -3.77 6.14
C LYS A 37 -5.03 -3.92 4.72
N LEU A 38 -6.31 -3.60 4.49
CA LEU A 38 -6.89 -3.67 3.16
C LEU A 38 -6.15 -2.72 2.20
N VAL A 39 -5.86 -1.50 2.65
CA VAL A 39 -5.10 -0.56 1.84
C VAL A 39 -3.75 -1.17 1.45
N MET A 40 -3.05 -1.73 2.42
CA MET A 40 -1.73 -2.30 2.13
C MET A 40 -1.82 -3.52 1.22
N GLU A 41 -2.82 -4.35 1.39
CA GLU A 41 -3.01 -5.50 0.53
C GLU A 41 -3.29 -5.08 -0.91
N GLN A 42 -4.09 -4.05 -1.10
CA GLN A 42 -4.39 -3.57 -2.44
C GLN A 42 -3.19 -2.88 -3.08
N LEU A 43 -2.36 -2.21 -2.30
CA LEU A 43 -1.11 -1.65 -2.83
C LEU A 43 -0.16 -2.77 -3.28
N LEU A 44 -0.06 -3.82 -2.49
CA LEU A 44 0.82 -4.95 -2.82
C LEU A 44 0.30 -5.72 -4.04
N ASP A 45 -1.01 -5.76 -4.21
CA ASP A 45 -1.63 -6.44 -5.33
C ASP A 45 -1.42 -5.70 -6.64
N GLY A 46 -1.20 -4.42 -6.58
CA GLY A 46 -0.94 -3.58 -7.75
C GLY A 46 -2.19 -2.94 -8.32
N PRO A 47 -2.00 -2.05 -9.29
CA PRO A 47 -3.11 -1.28 -9.85
C PRO A 47 -3.88 -2.06 -10.92
N ARG A 48 -5.07 -1.56 -11.19
CA ARG A 48 -5.87 -2.01 -12.34
C ARG A 48 -5.85 -1.00 -13.47
N SER A 49 -5.38 0.22 -13.21
CA SER A 49 -5.26 1.26 -14.24
C SER A 49 -4.12 0.93 -15.18
N SER A 50 -4.32 1.13 -16.48
CA SER A 50 -3.33 0.77 -17.47
C SER A 50 -2.12 1.70 -17.48
N ASN A 51 -2.26 2.90 -16.91
CA ASN A 51 -1.17 3.89 -16.85
C ASN A 51 -0.38 3.84 -15.54
N ALA A 52 -0.50 2.74 -14.79
CA ALA A 52 0.14 2.65 -13.48
C ALA A 52 0.77 1.29 -13.29
N GLN A 53 1.70 1.23 -12.36
CA GLN A 53 2.33 -0.03 -11.93
C GLN A 53 2.47 -0.02 -10.41
N ALA A 54 2.65 -1.20 -9.83
CA ALA A 54 2.87 -1.31 -8.40
C ALA A 54 4.13 -0.56 -8.02
N ALA A 55 4.08 0.22 -6.95
CA ALA A 55 5.25 0.97 -6.49
C ALA A 55 6.11 0.12 -5.57
N ILE A 56 5.48 -0.69 -4.73
CA ILE A 56 6.20 -1.50 -3.74
C ILE A 56 6.90 -2.64 -4.47
N PRO A 57 8.18 -2.92 -4.17
CA PRO A 57 8.90 -4.00 -4.87
C PRO A 57 8.17 -5.33 -4.77
N PHE A 58 8.13 -6.04 -5.89
CA PHE A 58 7.53 -7.36 -5.94
C PHE A 58 8.25 -8.29 -4.96
N GLY A 59 7.50 -9.11 -4.25
CA GLY A 59 8.10 -9.99 -3.25
C GLY A 59 8.12 -9.40 -1.85
N THR A 60 7.66 -8.16 -1.67
CA THR A 60 7.50 -7.58 -0.34
C THR A 60 6.28 -8.19 0.32
N ASN A 61 6.43 -8.59 1.56
CA ASN A 61 5.30 -9.09 2.36
C ASN A 61 5.00 -8.14 3.50
N LEU A 62 3.72 -7.98 3.78
CA LEU A 62 3.26 -7.19 4.92
C LEU A 62 3.38 -8.05 6.18
N VAL A 63 4.16 -7.58 7.14
CA VAL A 63 4.27 -8.26 8.44
C VAL A 63 3.13 -7.81 9.34
N SER A 64 2.92 -6.50 9.45
CA SER A 64 1.81 -5.96 10.25
C SER A 64 1.57 -4.52 9.90
N VAL A 65 0.38 -4.02 10.21
CA VAL A 65 0.06 -2.61 10.10
C VAL A 65 -0.88 -2.28 11.26
N SER A 66 -0.62 -1.17 11.93
CA SER A 66 -1.43 -0.75 13.06
C SER A 66 -1.45 0.76 13.15
N VAL A 67 -2.51 1.30 13.77
CA VAL A 67 -2.67 2.73 13.94
C VAL A 67 -2.83 3.02 15.43
N MET A 68 -2.08 3.99 15.94
CA MET A 68 -2.23 4.45 17.29
C MET A 68 -2.02 5.97 17.31
N ASP A 69 -2.99 6.68 17.83
CA ASP A 69 -2.92 8.16 17.96
C ASP A 69 -2.58 8.85 16.65
N GLY A 70 -3.15 8.36 15.57
CA GLY A 70 -2.96 8.98 14.26
C GLY A 70 -1.70 8.53 13.53
N VAL A 71 -0.85 7.72 14.16
CA VAL A 71 0.37 7.21 13.54
C VAL A 71 0.12 5.80 13.05
N CYS A 72 0.31 5.58 11.77
CA CYS A 72 0.20 4.25 11.18
C CYS A 72 1.61 3.67 11.05
N LEU A 73 1.85 2.57 11.72
CA LEU A 73 3.12 1.85 11.57
C LEU A 73 2.91 0.70 10.61
N VAL A 74 3.66 0.73 9.52
CA VAL A 74 3.62 -0.34 8.51
C VAL A 74 4.91 -1.12 8.64
N ASN A 75 4.81 -2.41 8.95
CA ASN A 75 5.98 -3.26 9.07
C ASN A 75 6.02 -4.21 7.87
N LEU A 76 7.06 -4.08 7.07
CA LEU A 76 7.25 -4.88 5.86
C LEU A 76 8.45 -5.78 6.06
N ASP A 77 8.57 -6.81 5.23
CA ASP A 77 9.74 -7.67 5.33
C ASP A 77 10.87 -7.15 4.43
N GLU A 78 11.97 -7.90 4.41
CA GLU A 78 13.17 -7.46 3.70
C GLU A 78 12.99 -7.39 2.19
N GLY A 79 11.91 -7.94 1.64
CA GLY A 79 11.60 -7.79 0.22
C GLY A 79 11.48 -6.31 -0.18
N PHE A 80 11.11 -5.45 0.79
CA PHE A 80 11.01 -4.02 0.55
C PHE A 80 12.36 -3.40 0.18
N LEU A 81 13.44 -4.02 0.59
CA LEU A 81 14.79 -3.50 0.36
C LEU A 81 15.37 -3.93 -1.00
N ALA A 82 14.60 -4.64 -1.80
CA ALA A 82 15.07 -5.06 -3.12
C ALA A 82 15.43 -3.85 -3.97
N GLN A 83 16.48 -3.99 -4.75
CA GLN A 83 16.94 -2.89 -5.60
C GLN A 83 16.12 -2.87 -6.88
N ASN A 84 15.18 -1.95 -6.94
CA ASN A 84 14.40 -1.73 -8.14
C ASN A 84 14.62 -0.29 -8.56
N PHE A 85 15.49 -0.09 -9.54
CA PHE A 85 15.86 1.26 -9.93
C PHE A 85 14.87 1.88 -10.91
N GLU A 86 13.85 1.15 -11.33
CA GLU A 86 12.86 1.69 -12.24
C GLU A 86 11.87 2.63 -11.56
N ILE A 87 11.72 2.53 -10.25
CA ILE A 87 10.80 3.38 -9.52
C ILE A 87 11.60 4.14 -8.48
N ARG A 88 11.42 5.45 -8.48
CA ARG A 88 12.17 6.33 -7.60
C ARG A 88 11.75 6.08 -6.15
N GLU A 89 12.69 6.20 -5.22
CA GLU A 89 12.44 5.84 -3.83
C GLU A 89 11.35 6.68 -3.19
N ASP A 90 11.23 7.97 -3.54
CA ASP A 90 10.18 8.79 -2.97
C ASP A 90 8.79 8.36 -3.48
N VAL A 91 8.71 7.90 -4.73
CA VAL A 91 7.46 7.38 -5.26
C VAL A 91 7.03 6.14 -4.47
N ILE A 92 7.97 5.27 -4.12
CA ILE A 92 7.66 4.08 -3.35
C ILE A 92 7.15 4.45 -1.96
N ILE A 93 7.87 5.33 -1.28
CA ILE A 93 7.48 5.75 0.07
C ILE A 93 6.12 6.44 0.05
N TYR A 94 5.92 7.40 -0.87
CA TYR A 94 4.67 8.16 -0.88
C TYR A 94 3.50 7.38 -1.47
N SER A 95 3.74 6.31 -2.21
CA SER A 95 2.67 5.37 -2.55
C SER A 95 2.01 4.85 -1.27
N ILE A 96 2.82 4.48 -0.29
CA ILE A 96 2.32 3.96 0.98
C ILE A 96 1.73 5.09 1.82
N VAL A 97 2.47 6.18 1.97
CA VAL A 97 2.07 7.28 2.85
C VAL A 97 0.78 7.93 2.37
N ASP A 98 0.69 8.25 1.08
CA ASP A 98 -0.47 8.96 0.57
C ASP A 98 -1.71 8.07 0.55
N SER A 99 -1.53 6.79 0.30
CA SER A 99 -2.65 5.85 0.32
C SER A 99 -3.22 5.68 1.72
N LEU A 100 -2.35 5.55 2.72
CA LEU A 100 -2.82 5.36 4.09
C LEU A 100 -3.39 6.64 4.68
N THR A 101 -2.81 7.80 4.36
CA THR A 101 -3.31 9.06 4.91
C THR A 101 -4.62 9.52 4.27
N GLU A 102 -5.13 8.79 3.27
CA GLU A 102 -6.50 9.00 2.83
C GLU A 102 -7.50 8.57 3.89
N LEU A 103 -7.09 7.70 4.81
CA LEU A 103 -7.96 7.24 5.88
C LEU A 103 -8.02 8.31 6.97
N ASP A 104 -9.23 8.55 7.49
CA ASP A 104 -9.43 9.59 8.50
C ASP A 104 -8.63 9.36 9.76
N THR A 105 -8.31 8.13 10.06
CA THR A 105 -7.61 7.79 11.31
C THR A 105 -6.10 7.94 11.20
N VAL A 106 -5.56 8.17 10.00
CA VAL A 106 -4.11 8.19 9.80
C VAL A 106 -3.65 9.59 9.48
N LYS A 107 -2.79 10.13 10.34
CA LYS A 107 -2.19 11.45 10.12
C LYS A 107 -0.77 11.34 9.59
N THR A 108 0.00 10.40 10.09
CA THR A 108 1.37 10.17 9.66
C THR A 108 1.61 8.68 9.54
N VAL A 109 2.63 8.32 8.77
CA VAL A 109 2.99 6.93 8.52
C VAL A 109 4.47 6.74 8.81
N GLN A 110 4.79 5.72 9.59
CA GLN A 110 6.16 5.27 9.76
C GLN A 110 6.31 3.89 9.17
N ILE A 111 7.37 3.67 8.41
CA ILE A 111 7.62 2.40 7.74
C ILE A 111 8.78 1.72 8.44
N ALA A 112 8.61 0.44 8.75
CA ALA A 112 9.64 -0.39 9.34
C ALA A 112 9.91 -1.58 8.43
N VAL A 113 11.11 -2.13 8.51
CA VAL A 113 11.48 -3.35 7.80
C VAL A 113 11.92 -4.37 8.84
N ASN A 114 11.17 -5.46 8.93
CA ASN A 114 11.37 -6.48 9.98
C ASN A 114 11.43 -5.83 11.35
N GLY A 115 10.54 -4.86 11.59
CA GLY A 115 10.43 -4.17 12.86
C GLY A 115 11.46 -3.07 13.10
N LYS A 116 12.34 -2.80 12.14
CA LYS A 116 13.41 -1.82 12.33
C LYS A 116 13.14 -0.55 11.55
N THR A 117 13.38 0.59 12.18
CA THR A 117 13.21 1.90 11.55
C THR A 117 14.53 2.65 11.43
N ASN A 118 15.64 2.10 11.94
CA ASN A 118 16.94 2.75 11.89
C ASN A 118 17.64 2.46 10.55
N LEU A 119 16.90 2.63 9.47
CA LEU A 119 17.39 2.36 8.12
C LEU A 119 17.17 3.60 7.26
N THR A 120 17.98 3.76 6.24
CA THR A 120 17.78 4.77 5.22
C THR A 120 17.44 4.05 3.92
N TYR A 121 16.22 4.23 3.45
CA TYR A 121 15.73 3.52 2.29
C TYR A 121 16.47 3.99 1.05
N ARG A 122 17.17 3.06 0.41
CA ARG A 122 17.96 3.31 -0.81
C ARG A 122 18.91 4.50 -0.65
N ASP A 123 19.45 4.65 0.57
CA ASP A 123 20.40 5.70 0.92
C ASP A 123 19.83 7.12 0.78
N LYS A 124 18.53 7.26 0.74
CA LYS A 124 17.92 8.57 0.52
C LYS A 124 16.85 8.96 1.51
N MET A 125 16.02 8.02 1.96
CA MET A 125 14.88 8.37 2.79
C MET A 125 14.94 7.64 4.11
N SER A 126 14.99 8.41 5.20
CA SER A 126 15.08 7.84 6.53
C SER A 126 13.78 7.17 6.93
N LEU A 127 13.84 5.94 7.41
CA LEU A 127 12.67 5.27 7.95
C LEU A 127 12.40 5.64 9.40
N LYS A 128 13.24 6.49 10.00
CA LYS A 128 12.91 7.06 11.30
C LYS A 128 11.84 8.14 11.18
N GLU A 129 11.64 8.67 9.99
CA GLU A 129 10.67 9.74 9.77
C GLU A 129 9.25 9.27 9.97
N TYR A 130 8.40 10.19 10.44
CA TYR A 130 6.96 10.04 10.43
C TYR A 130 6.49 10.86 9.24
N TYR A 131 6.18 10.18 8.14
CA TYR A 131 5.90 10.84 6.88
C TYR A 131 4.47 11.36 6.85
N LYS A 132 4.31 12.57 6.32
CA LYS A 132 3.00 13.19 6.15
C LYS A 132 2.59 13.12 4.70
N ARG A 133 1.30 13.28 4.48
CA ARG A 133 0.75 13.34 3.14
C ARG A 133 1.46 14.38 2.30
N ASN A 134 1.82 14.03 1.10
CA ASN A 134 2.44 14.93 0.15
C ASN A 134 2.00 14.53 -1.25
N LEU A 135 1.07 15.28 -1.81
CA LEU A 135 0.51 14.95 -3.12
C LEU A 135 1.29 15.57 -4.28
N ASP A 136 2.46 16.16 -4.01
CA ASP A 136 3.23 16.80 -5.06
C ASP A 136 3.70 15.84 -6.14
N LEU A 137 3.80 14.55 -5.82
CA LEU A 137 4.24 13.56 -6.78
C LEU A 137 3.11 13.02 -7.65
N VAL A 138 1.85 13.39 -7.36
CA VAL A 138 0.72 12.89 -8.13
C VAL A 138 0.67 13.61 -9.46
N THR A 139 0.88 12.88 -10.55
CA THR A 139 0.94 13.48 -11.87
C THR A 139 -0.18 13.02 -12.80
N GLU A 140 -0.88 11.94 -12.45
CA GLU A 140 -1.89 11.38 -13.35
C GLU A 140 -3.05 10.82 -12.55
N GLU A 141 -4.19 10.72 -13.23
CA GLU A 141 -5.35 10.03 -12.68
C GLU A 141 -5.44 8.68 -13.34
N GLY A 142 -5.73 7.68 -12.54
CA GLY A 142 -6.03 6.35 -13.02
C GLY A 142 -7.53 6.14 -13.13
N ASP A 143 -7.94 4.89 -13.05
CA ASP A 143 -9.34 4.51 -13.22
C ASP A 143 -10.06 4.37 -11.89
N ASP A 144 -11.38 4.35 -11.97
CA ASP A 144 -12.25 3.92 -10.87
C ASP A 144 -12.57 2.47 -11.14
N VAL A 145 -12.23 1.59 -10.22
CA VAL A 145 -12.39 0.15 -10.46
C VAL A 145 -13.14 -0.52 -9.31
N GLU A 146 -13.76 -1.64 -9.62
CA GLU A 146 -14.37 -2.48 -8.61
C GLU A 146 -13.54 -3.72 -8.44
N ILE A 147 -13.33 -4.11 -7.19
CA ILE A 147 -12.52 -5.28 -6.87
C ILE A 147 -13.28 -6.16 -5.92
N VAL A 148 -13.38 -7.43 -6.28
CA VAL A 148 -13.92 -8.45 -5.38
C VAL A 148 -12.72 -9.22 -4.86
N GLN A 149 -12.42 -9.02 -3.56
CA GLN A 149 -11.27 -9.67 -2.97
C GLN A 149 -11.55 -11.15 -2.82
N LYS A 150 -10.58 -11.98 -3.19
CA LYS A 150 -10.77 -13.39 -3.08
C LYS A 150 -10.84 -13.80 -1.64
N GLN A 151 -11.71 -14.77 -1.35
CA GLN A 151 -11.74 -15.34 -0.05
C GLN A 151 -10.57 -16.27 0.15
N GLU A 152 -10.26 -16.52 1.42
CA GLU A 152 -9.16 -17.39 1.73
C GLU A 152 -9.41 -18.76 1.17
N LYS A 153 -8.35 -19.35 0.66
CA LYS A 153 -8.46 -20.58 0.03
C LYS A 153 -8.90 -21.68 0.85
N GLU A 154 -8.48 -21.72 2.04
CA GLU A 154 -8.86 -22.82 2.84
C GLU A 154 -10.32 -22.89 2.97
N GLY A 155 -10.97 -21.79 2.80
CA GLY A 155 -12.40 -21.80 2.81
C GLY A 155 -12.94 -22.55 1.67
N LEU A 156 -12.14 -22.75 0.67
CA LEU A 156 -12.60 -23.35 -0.45
C LEU A 156 -12.20 -24.66 -0.61
N LEU A 157 -11.14 -24.86 -0.49
CA LEU A 157 -10.69 -26.01 -0.82
C LEU A 157 -10.81 -26.95 0.01
N ASP A 158 -11.09 -26.66 0.60
CA ASP A 158 -11.22 -27.48 1.25
C ASP A 158 -12.13 -28.12 0.94
N SER A 159 -12.48 -27.93 0.55
CA SER A 159 -13.12 -28.43 0.13
C SER A 159 -13.02 -29.11 -0.73
N GLY A 160 -12.65 -29.32 -0.83
CA GLY A 160 -12.45 -29.63 -1.55
C GLY A 160 -12.50 -30.45 -1.89
N GLU A 161 -12.64 -30.56 -1.78
CA GLU A 161 -12.50 -30.81 -2.12
C GLU A 161 -12.63 -31.30 -2.32
#